data_183719fe55faaf1d22f363c55d48c3a1
#
_entry.id   183719fe55faaf1d22f363c55d48c3a1
#
_cell.length_a   1.000
_cell.length_b   1.000
_cell.length_c   1.000
_cell.angle_alpha   90.00
_cell.angle_beta   90.00
_cell.angle_gamma   90.00
#
_symmetry.space_group_name_H-M   'P 1'
#
loop_
_entity.id
_entity.type
_entity.pdbx_description
1 polymer ?
#
loop_
_entity_poly.entity_id
_entity_poly.type
_entity_poly.pdbx_seq_one_letter_code
_entity_poly.pdbx_strand_id
1 'polypeptide(L)'
;MSIGILTSGGDCPGLNAVIRGAVMKGDKIYEQEFAGIRDGWRGLIVDDVFSLPRRRVRGLSKEGGTILGTSRTHPYNGIDGVGGPDAIRAVMERHGMEGIIAIGGEGTLSGAARLAADGLPVVGVPKTIDNDLSGTDYTFGFDTAVSIATESIDRLRTTTEAHHRCMVVEVMGRHVGWIALHAGLASGAHAILIPEVSVTLAQITEWVLLTQARGRAPVVVVSEGFQLKNDKGELEDIAAERGLDATGRPRLGGIGEALAPLIERSTGIETRAATLGHLQRGGVPTAYDRVLATRFGHAAIDAVMQRKWGQMVALSGIDIVTVPMAEATKELKTVPRKQWDEAAVLFG
;
A
#
# COMPACT_ATOMS: atom_id res chain seq x y z
N MET A 1 32.98 3.46 3.12
CA MET A 1 31.96 3.41 2.06
C MET A 1 30.60 3.14 2.67
N SER A 2 29.53 3.73 2.15
CA SER A 2 28.22 3.69 2.81
C SER A 2 27.14 3.07 1.90
N ILE A 3 26.02 2.63 2.51
CA ILE A 3 24.81 2.20 1.78
C ILE A 3 23.73 3.26 1.97
N GLY A 4 23.21 3.76 0.84
CA GLY A 4 22.09 4.68 0.84
C GLY A 4 20.77 3.97 1.17
N ILE A 5 19.92 4.58 1.99
CA ILE A 5 18.55 4.09 2.23
C ILE A 5 17.58 5.24 1.95
N LEU A 6 16.57 4.95 1.13
CA LEU A 6 15.47 5.88 0.85
C LEU A 6 14.10 5.22 1.00
N THR A 7 13.10 6.05 1.32
CA THR A 7 11.68 5.70 1.31
C THR A 7 10.96 6.61 0.31
N SER A 8 10.21 6.04 -0.63
CA SER A 8 9.55 6.80 -1.70
C SER A 8 8.12 6.31 -1.97
N GLY A 9 7.28 7.20 -2.52
CA GLY A 9 5.86 6.95 -2.75
C GLY A 9 4.99 7.23 -1.53
N GLY A 10 3.79 6.66 -1.45
CA GLY A 10 2.93 6.78 -0.27
C GLY A 10 3.57 6.13 0.96
N ASP A 11 3.40 6.73 2.12
CA ASP A 11 3.86 6.15 3.38
C ASP A 11 2.95 5.01 3.87
N CYS A 12 3.48 4.21 4.78
CA CYS A 12 2.71 3.22 5.51
C CYS A 12 3.40 2.85 6.84
N PRO A 13 2.67 2.26 7.79
CA PRO A 13 3.27 1.68 8.98
C PRO A 13 4.26 0.57 8.64
N GLY A 14 5.43 0.57 9.29
CA GLY A 14 6.50 -0.43 9.08
C GLY A 14 7.75 0.09 8.36
N LEU A 15 7.69 1.24 7.66
CA LEU A 15 8.87 1.83 7.00
C LEU A 15 10.06 1.98 7.95
N ASN A 16 9.83 2.52 9.13
CA ASN A 16 10.86 2.67 10.16
C ASN A 16 11.43 1.33 10.66
N ALA A 17 10.64 0.27 10.65
CA ALA A 17 11.12 -1.06 11.04
C ALA A 17 12.05 -1.67 9.97
N VAL A 18 11.80 -1.43 8.67
CA VAL A 18 12.73 -1.83 7.59
C VAL A 18 14.05 -1.09 7.72
N ILE A 19 14.00 0.26 7.84
CA ILE A 19 15.20 1.11 8.00
C ILE A 19 16.04 0.61 9.19
N ARG A 20 15.36 0.40 10.33
CA ARG A 20 16.03 -0.12 11.53
C ARG A 20 16.62 -1.50 11.30
N GLY A 21 15.90 -2.41 10.66
CA GLY A 21 16.36 -3.77 10.37
C GLY A 21 17.64 -3.76 9.54
N ALA A 22 17.65 -3.02 8.42
CA ALA A 22 18.81 -2.90 7.54
C ALA A 22 20.03 -2.30 8.27
N VAL A 23 19.86 -1.16 8.94
CA VAL A 23 20.95 -0.47 9.63
C VAL A 23 21.50 -1.29 10.81
N MET A 24 20.62 -1.89 11.64
CA MET A 24 21.07 -2.65 12.81
C MET A 24 21.84 -3.91 12.42
N LYS A 25 21.42 -4.63 11.38
CA LYS A 25 22.13 -5.81 10.89
C LYS A 25 23.40 -5.42 10.15
N GLY A 26 23.33 -4.43 9.28
CA GLY A 26 24.47 -3.95 8.51
C GLY A 26 25.62 -3.47 9.39
N ASP A 27 25.33 -2.64 10.40
CA ASP A 27 26.30 -2.18 11.37
C ASP A 27 26.90 -3.35 12.19
N LYS A 28 26.06 -4.27 12.67
CA LYS A 28 26.51 -5.34 13.58
C LYS A 28 27.29 -6.47 12.90
N ILE A 29 26.86 -6.85 11.69
CA ILE A 29 27.36 -8.07 11.02
C ILE A 29 28.40 -7.73 9.93
N TYR A 30 28.22 -6.59 9.26
CA TYR A 30 29.01 -6.20 8.11
C TYR A 30 29.87 -4.96 8.34
N GLU A 31 29.80 -4.36 9.56
CA GLU A 31 30.49 -3.12 9.91
C GLU A 31 30.22 -1.99 8.89
N GLN A 32 28.99 -2.02 8.30
CA GLN A 32 28.59 -1.14 7.22
C GLN A 32 28.08 0.20 7.73
N GLU A 33 28.52 1.28 7.11
CA GLU A 33 27.97 2.63 7.32
C GLU A 33 26.75 2.85 6.43
N PHE A 34 25.86 3.76 6.87
CA PHE A 34 24.62 4.07 6.15
C PHE A 34 24.44 5.59 5.96
N ALA A 35 23.90 5.93 4.80
CA ALA A 35 23.44 7.25 4.45
C ALA A 35 21.90 7.24 4.32
N GLY A 36 21.23 8.12 5.05
CA GLY A 36 19.80 8.38 4.91
C GLY A 36 19.57 9.40 3.79
N ILE A 37 18.68 9.11 2.88
CA ILE A 37 18.32 9.98 1.76
C ILE A 37 16.92 10.52 2.05
N ARG A 38 16.76 11.87 2.15
CA ARG A 38 15.49 12.49 2.47
C ARG A 38 14.54 12.46 1.27
N ASP A 39 13.26 12.31 1.56
CA ASP A 39 12.16 12.42 0.59
C ASP A 39 12.34 11.55 -0.65
N GLY A 40 12.88 10.35 -0.49
CA GLY A 40 13.00 9.35 -1.52
C GLY A 40 13.93 9.76 -2.67
N TRP A 41 13.52 9.48 -3.92
CA TRP A 41 14.32 9.83 -5.09
C TRP A 41 14.62 11.33 -5.21
N ARG A 42 13.73 12.18 -4.64
CA ARG A 42 13.97 13.61 -4.58
C ARG A 42 15.31 13.94 -3.92
N GLY A 43 15.57 13.32 -2.77
CA GLY A 43 16.79 13.59 -2.01
C GLY A 43 18.07 13.26 -2.76
N LEU A 44 18.07 12.20 -3.60
CA LEU A 44 19.19 11.92 -4.48
C LEU A 44 19.35 12.96 -5.60
N ILE A 45 18.26 13.53 -6.10
CA ILE A 45 18.31 14.54 -7.16
C ILE A 45 18.81 15.88 -6.63
N VAL A 46 18.40 16.27 -5.42
CA VAL A 46 18.76 17.57 -4.81
C VAL A 46 19.92 17.48 -3.81
N ASP A 47 20.56 16.30 -3.71
CA ASP A 47 21.70 16.03 -2.81
C ASP A 47 21.39 16.23 -1.31
N ASP A 48 20.18 15.81 -0.86
CA ASP A 48 19.80 15.84 0.55
C ASP A 48 20.06 14.49 1.20
N VAL A 49 21.32 14.28 1.56
CA VAL A 49 21.86 13.04 2.13
C VAL A 49 22.51 13.32 3.47
N PHE A 50 22.30 12.44 4.44
CA PHE A 50 22.85 12.58 5.78
C PHE A 50 23.32 11.24 6.36
N SER A 51 24.26 11.28 7.31
CA SER A 51 24.71 10.07 8.02
C SER A 51 23.59 9.45 8.85
N LEU A 52 23.38 8.14 8.67
CA LEU A 52 22.34 7.34 9.35
C LEU A 52 22.95 6.28 10.27
N PRO A 53 23.57 6.68 11.40
CA PRO A 53 24.19 5.75 12.32
C PRO A 53 23.15 4.97 13.13
N ARG A 54 23.57 3.81 13.65
CA ARG A 54 22.77 2.92 14.50
C ARG A 54 21.99 3.63 15.61
N ARG A 55 22.56 4.67 16.23
CA ARG A 55 21.89 5.42 17.31
C ARG A 55 20.61 6.13 16.85
N ARG A 56 20.52 6.52 15.57
CA ARG A 56 19.34 7.19 15.01
C ARG A 56 18.17 6.25 14.77
N VAL A 57 18.41 4.95 14.62
CA VAL A 57 17.36 3.98 14.31
C VAL A 57 16.89 3.17 15.53
N ARG A 58 17.48 3.40 16.71
CA ARG A 58 17.05 2.72 17.94
C ARG A 58 15.61 3.10 18.30
N GLY A 59 14.79 2.06 18.59
CA GLY A 59 13.40 2.26 19.02
C GLY A 59 12.39 2.45 17.87
N LEU A 60 12.83 2.67 16.63
CA LEU A 60 11.96 3.04 15.52
C LEU A 60 10.94 1.97 15.06
N SER A 61 11.13 0.69 15.42
CA SER A 61 10.28 -0.38 14.90
C SER A 61 8.80 -0.25 15.26
N LYS A 62 8.47 0.52 16.28
CA LYS A 62 7.10 0.77 16.74
C LYS A 62 6.54 2.15 16.32
N GLU A 63 7.31 2.91 15.56
CA GLU A 63 6.90 4.24 15.11
C GLU A 63 6.38 4.17 13.68
N GLY A 64 5.19 4.75 13.45
CA GLY A 64 4.61 4.91 12.12
C GLY A 64 5.35 5.96 11.28
N GLY A 65 4.95 6.11 10.03
CA GLY A 65 5.61 7.01 9.09
C GLY A 65 7.05 6.60 8.77
N THR A 66 7.89 7.57 8.41
CA THR A 66 9.29 7.36 8.06
C THR A 66 10.17 8.52 8.51
N ILE A 67 11.30 8.22 9.16
CA ILE A 67 12.29 9.24 9.57
C ILE A 67 13.03 9.85 8.37
N LEU A 68 12.93 9.25 7.20
CA LEU A 68 13.58 9.74 5.97
C LEU A 68 12.67 10.69 5.18
N GLY A 69 11.38 10.78 5.52
CA GLY A 69 10.41 11.45 4.66
C GLY A 69 10.14 10.66 3.39
N THR A 70 9.21 11.15 2.56
CA THR A 70 8.85 10.51 1.30
C THR A 70 8.37 11.53 0.28
N SER A 71 8.52 11.23 -1.00
CA SER A 71 7.96 12.00 -2.12
C SER A 71 7.52 11.09 -3.24
N ARG A 72 6.74 11.63 -4.18
CA ARG A 72 6.33 10.92 -5.41
C ARG A 72 7.23 11.27 -6.60
N THR A 73 8.39 11.88 -6.37
CA THR A 73 9.35 12.20 -7.42
C THR A 73 9.84 10.92 -8.07
N HIS A 74 9.78 10.87 -9.41
CA HIS A 74 10.30 9.75 -10.18
C HIS A 74 11.76 10.05 -10.56
N PRO A 75 12.70 9.09 -10.44
CA PRO A 75 14.14 9.36 -10.63
C PRO A 75 14.51 9.84 -12.02
N TYR A 76 13.72 9.51 -13.06
CA TYR A 76 13.97 9.93 -14.44
C TYR A 76 13.27 11.24 -14.84
N ASN A 77 12.16 11.58 -14.19
CA ASN A 77 11.46 12.83 -14.50
C ASN A 77 12.20 14.04 -13.91
N GLY A 78 12.99 13.79 -12.85
CA GLY A 78 13.85 14.80 -12.26
C GLY A 78 13.12 15.96 -11.59
N ILE A 79 13.91 16.97 -11.24
CA ILE A 79 13.48 18.27 -10.72
C ILE A 79 14.28 19.31 -11.48
N ASP A 80 13.62 20.33 -12.05
CA ASP A 80 14.25 21.42 -12.83
C ASP A 80 15.21 20.91 -13.91
N GLY A 81 14.86 19.81 -14.57
CA GLY A 81 15.67 19.20 -15.62
C GLY A 81 16.84 18.33 -15.13
N VAL A 82 17.02 18.19 -13.81
CA VAL A 82 18.05 17.32 -13.23
C VAL A 82 17.40 16.00 -12.80
N GLY A 83 17.95 14.88 -13.26
CA GLY A 83 17.46 13.53 -12.94
C GLY A 83 18.15 12.46 -13.78
N GLY A 84 17.69 11.23 -13.62
CA GLY A 84 18.24 10.09 -14.35
C GLY A 84 19.49 9.48 -13.71
N PRO A 85 20.06 8.42 -14.34
CA PRO A 85 21.13 7.62 -13.75
C PRO A 85 22.41 8.39 -13.47
N ASP A 86 22.79 9.33 -14.35
CA ASP A 86 24.04 10.07 -14.19
C ASP A 86 23.99 11.06 -13.02
N ALA A 87 22.86 11.76 -12.83
CA ALA A 87 22.67 12.66 -11.71
C ALA A 87 22.74 11.88 -10.38
N ILE A 88 22.08 10.72 -10.32
CA ILE A 88 22.08 9.86 -9.12
C ILE A 88 23.47 9.30 -8.86
N ARG A 89 24.18 8.84 -9.89
CA ARG A 89 25.55 8.33 -9.79
C ARG A 89 26.50 9.39 -9.21
N ALA A 90 26.42 10.62 -9.69
CA ALA A 90 27.25 11.72 -9.20
C ALA A 90 27.04 11.98 -7.70
N VAL A 91 25.79 11.87 -7.20
CA VAL A 91 25.50 12.01 -5.77
C VAL A 91 26.02 10.80 -5.00
N MET A 92 25.86 9.58 -5.51
CA MET A 92 26.42 8.37 -4.90
C MET A 92 27.94 8.45 -4.73
N GLU A 93 28.64 8.86 -5.79
CA GLU A 93 30.11 9.06 -5.77
C GLU A 93 30.53 10.10 -4.75
N ARG A 94 29.86 11.25 -4.69
CA ARG A 94 30.13 12.34 -3.76
C ARG A 94 30.03 11.90 -2.30
N HIS A 95 29.04 11.04 -1.98
CA HIS A 95 28.81 10.52 -0.64
C HIS A 95 29.45 9.14 -0.38
N GLY A 96 30.25 8.61 -1.33
CA GLY A 96 30.91 7.31 -1.20
C GLY A 96 29.92 6.16 -1.00
N MET A 97 28.75 6.21 -1.69
CA MET A 97 27.74 5.16 -1.61
C MET A 97 28.05 4.02 -2.60
N GLU A 98 28.12 2.80 -2.12
CA GLU A 98 28.34 1.59 -2.93
C GLU A 98 27.03 0.99 -3.47
N GLY A 99 25.90 1.34 -2.90
CA GLY A 99 24.60 0.84 -3.29
C GLY A 99 23.46 1.56 -2.57
N ILE A 100 22.24 1.32 -3.04
CA ILE A 100 21.03 1.91 -2.54
C ILE A 100 20.02 0.82 -2.17
N ILE A 101 19.40 0.94 -0.98
CA ILE A 101 18.18 0.22 -0.61
C ILE A 101 17.00 1.16 -0.86
N ALA A 102 16.20 0.85 -1.88
CA ALA A 102 15.02 1.62 -2.25
C ALA A 102 13.76 0.95 -1.69
N ILE A 103 13.09 1.63 -0.73
CA ILE A 103 11.89 1.13 -0.07
C ILE A 103 10.68 1.85 -0.66
N GLY A 104 9.77 1.11 -1.33
CA GLY A 104 8.62 1.76 -1.95
C GLY A 104 7.63 0.82 -2.62
N GLY A 105 6.58 1.41 -3.18
CA GLY A 105 5.57 0.72 -3.98
C GLY A 105 5.99 0.56 -5.44
N GLU A 106 5.02 0.18 -6.29
CA GLU A 106 5.23 -0.10 -7.72
C GLU A 106 6.05 1.01 -8.43
N GLY A 107 5.62 2.28 -8.35
CA GLY A 107 6.33 3.36 -9.05
C GLY A 107 7.74 3.63 -8.53
N THR A 108 8.04 3.36 -7.26
CA THR A 108 9.39 3.48 -6.70
C THR A 108 10.29 2.35 -7.20
N LEU A 109 9.75 1.13 -7.19
CA LEU A 109 10.51 -0.08 -7.56
C LEU A 109 10.69 -0.20 -9.08
N SER A 110 9.73 0.25 -9.89
CA SER A 110 9.90 0.32 -11.35
C SER A 110 11.01 1.32 -11.73
N GLY A 111 11.04 2.48 -11.05
CA GLY A 111 12.16 3.43 -11.19
C GLY A 111 13.50 2.83 -10.76
N ALA A 112 13.52 2.10 -9.63
CA ALA A 112 14.69 1.37 -9.14
C ALA A 112 15.17 0.27 -10.11
N ALA A 113 14.23 -0.48 -10.69
CA ALA A 113 14.52 -1.53 -11.67
C ALA A 113 15.19 -0.94 -12.94
N ARG A 114 14.67 0.19 -13.42
CA ARG A 114 15.26 0.90 -14.56
C ARG A 114 16.64 1.44 -14.24
N LEU A 115 16.86 2.05 -13.06
CA LEU A 115 18.17 2.50 -12.62
C LEU A 115 19.18 1.33 -12.53
N ALA A 116 18.73 0.17 -12.04
CA ALA A 116 19.58 -1.03 -12.00
C ALA A 116 19.95 -1.53 -13.40
N ALA A 117 19.03 -1.45 -14.36
CA ALA A 117 19.32 -1.77 -15.77
C ALA A 117 20.34 -0.79 -16.39
N ASP A 118 20.35 0.47 -15.96
CA ASP A 118 21.35 1.49 -16.32
C ASP A 118 22.66 1.38 -15.51
N GLY A 119 22.82 0.27 -14.76
CA GLY A 119 24.06 -0.07 -14.05
C GLY A 119 24.22 0.58 -12.66
N LEU A 120 23.16 1.13 -12.06
CA LEU A 120 23.23 1.59 -10.67
C LEU A 120 22.99 0.42 -9.70
N PRO A 121 23.74 0.35 -8.59
CA PRO A 121 23.61 -0.71 -7.61
C PRO A 121 22.41 -0.47 -6.68
N VAL A 122 21.24 -1.00 -7.03
CA VAL A 122 19.99 -0.81 -6.27
C VAL A 122 19.38 -2.15 -5.89
N VAL A 123 18.92 -2.27 -4.64
CA VAL A 123 18.10 -3.37 -4.10
C VAL A 123 16.75 -2.79 -3.67
N GLY A 124 15.65 -3.45 -4.02
CA GLY A 124 14.29 -3.05 -3.70
C GLY A 124 13.74 -3.69 -2.43
N VAL A 125 12.86 -2.95 -1.73
CA VAL A 125 12.05 -3.48 -0.63
C VAL A 125 10.58 -3.12 -0.90
N PRO A 126 9.68 -4.12 -0.99
CA PRO A 126 8.28 -3.89 -1.33
C PRO A 126 7.52 -3.26 -0.18
N LYS A 127 6.98 -2.08 -0.41
CA LYS A 127 6.18 -1.31 0.54
C LYS A 127 4.91 -0.80 -0.13
N THR A 128 3.77 -1.33 0.28
CA THR A 128 2.46 -0.82 -0.10
C THR A 128 1.40 -1.34 0.87
N ILE A 129 0.40 -0.52 1.18
CA ILE A 129 -0.77 -1.00 1.94
C ILE A 129 -1.75 -1.76 1.06
N ASP A 130 -1.65 -1.62 -0.27
CA ASP A 130 -2.59 -2.22 -1.21
C ASP A 130 -2.28 -3.71 -1.49
N ASN A 131 -1.11 -4.22 -1.08
CA ASN A 131 -0.64 -5.58 -1.34
C ASN A 131 -0.66 -5.96 -2.82
N ASP A 132 -0.38 -4.99 -3.69
CA ASP A 132 -0.54 -5.04 -5.15
C ASP A 132 0.73 -5.37 -5.94
N LEU A 133 1.85 -5.66 -5.25
CA LEU A 133 3.12 -6.02 -5.89
C LEU A 133 3.21 -7.53 -6.14
N SER A 134 3.49 -7.89 -7.39
CA SER A 134 3.75 -9.27 -7.78
C SER A 134 5.06 -9.80 -7.19
N GLY A 135 5.21 -11.13 -7.13
CA GLY A 135 6.44 -11.77 -6.66
C GLY A 135 6.62 -11.80 -5.14
N THR A 136 5.70 -11.23 -4.36
CA THR A 136 5.67 -11.34 -2.90
C THR A 136 4.28 -11.71 -2.40
N ASP A 137 4.19 -12.59 -1.40
CA ASP A 137 2.90 -13.00 -0.83
C ASP A 137 2.25 -11.83 -0.07
N TYR A 138 3.04 -11.10 0.72
CA TYR A 138 2.57 -9.91 1.46
C TYR A 138 3.59 -8.78 1.38
N THR A 139 3.06 -7.56 1.36
CA THR A 139 3.83 -6.33 1.57
C THR A 139 3.57 -5.84 3.00
N PHE A 140 4.59 -5.25 3.65
CA PHE A 140 4.36 -4.64 4.96
C PHE A 140 3.55 -3.33 4.82
N GLY A 141 2.80 -3.00 5.86
CA GLY A 141 1.82 -1.92 5.90
C GLY A 141 0.41 -2.39 5.57
N PHE A 142 0.25 -3.49 4.85
CA PHE A 142 -1.04 -4.07 4.49
C PHE A 142 -1.80 -4.60 5.71
N ASP A 143 -1.16 -5.41 6.56
CA ASP A 143 -1.80 -5.95 7.76
C ASP A 143 -2.28 -4.85 8.71
N THR A 144 -1.49 -3.79 8.88
CA THR A 144 -1.90 -2.63 9.67
C THR A 144 -3.09 -1.90 9.03
N ALA A 145 -3.10 -1.71 7.72
CA ALA A 145 -4.21 -1.06 7.02
C ALA A 145 -5.51 -1.88 7.16
N VAL A 146 -5.43 -3.20 7.02
CA VAL A 146 -6.56 -4.12 7.25
C VAL A 146 -7.03 -4.05 8.69
N SER A 147 -6.12 -4.06 9.67
CA SER A 147 -6.46 -3.97 11.10
C SER A 147 -7.19 -2.67 11.43
N ILE A 148 -6.71 -1.52 10.93
CA ILE A 148 -7.36 -0.22 11.12
C ILE A 148 -8.74 -0.19 10.46
N ALA A 149 -8.85 -0.71 9.24
CA ALA A 149 -10.14 -0.78 8.54
C ALA A 149 -11.14 -1.67 9.29
N THR A 150 -10.71 -2.85 9.73
CA THR A 150 -11.54 -3.79 10.52
C THR A 150 -12.03 -3.14 11.80
N GLU A 151 -11.13 -2.55 12.61
CA GLU A 151 -11.50 -1.85 13.84
C GLU A 151 -12.50 -0.71 13.59
N SER A 152 -12.30 0.03 12.51
CA SER A 152 -13.21 1.13 12.14
C SER A 152 -14.60 0.61 11.74
N ILE A 153 -14.67 -0.49 10.98
CA ILE A 153 -15.93 -1.13 10.58
C ILE A 153 -16.66 -1.67 11.82
N ASP A 154 -15.96 -2.32 12.75
CA ASP A 154 -16.53 -2.86 13.98
C ASP A 154 -17.15 -1.73 14.84
N ARG A 155 -16.49 -0.58 14.94
CA ARG A 155 -17.03 0.61 15.62
C ARG A 155 -18.30 1.14 14.93
N LEU A 156 -18.28 1.23 13.60
CA LEU A 156 -19.44 1.69 12.81
C LEU A 156 -20.61 0.70 12.91
N ARG A 157 -20.35 -0.60 13.02
CA ARG A 157 -21.38 -1.63 13.17
C ARG A 157 -22.27 -1.36 14.37
N THR A 158 -21.72 -0.98 15.52
CA THR A 158 -22.50 -0.75 16.74
C THR A 158 -23.52 0.38 16.59
N THR A 159 -23.14 1.49 15.95
CA THR A 159 -24.07 2.58 15.68
C THR A 159 -25.05 2.23 14.55
N THR A 160 -24.61 1.45 13.56
CA THR A 160 -25.44 0.96 12.45
C THR A 160 -26.58 0.09 12.96
N GLU A 161 -26.29 -0.88 13.83
CA GLU A 161 -27.30 -1.73 14.48
C GLU A 161 -28.26 -0.91 15.37
N ALA A 162 -27.75 0.04 16.17
CA ALA A 162 -28.59 0.87 17.06
C ALA A 162 -29.61 1.73 16.30
N HIS A 163 -29.32 2.10 15.09
CA HIS A 163 -30.17 2.97 14.25
C HIS A 163 -30.89 2.20 13.13
N HIS A 164 -30.70 0.91 12.98
CA HIS A 164 -31.28 0.08 11.91
C HIS A 164 -31.00 0.61 10.50
N ARG A 165 -29.78 1.13 10.27
CA ARG A 165 -29.33 1.74 9.01
C ARG A 165 -28.47 0.78 8.20
N CYS A 166 -28.27 1.10 6.94
CA CYS A 166 -27.18 0.54 6.14
C CYS A 166 -25.94 1.43 6.24
N MET A 167 -24.76 0.83 6.40
CA MET A 167 -23.48 1.56 6.41
C MET A 167 -22.61 1.14 5.23
N VAL A 168 -22.22 2.10 4.40
CA VAL A 168 -21.22 1.92 3.34
C VAL A 168 -19.87 2.40 3.86
N VAL A 169 -18.89 1.52 3.98
CA VAL A 169 -17.54 1.87 4.46
C VAL A 169 -16.58 1.83 3.29
N GLU A 170 -16.07 3.00 2.90
CA GLU A 170 -15.07 3.13 1.86
C GLU A 170 -13.67 2.97 2.43
N VAL A 171 -12.89 2.06 1.82
CA VAL A 171 -11.50 1.78 2.16
C VAL A 171 -10.58 2.08 0.98
N MET A 172 -9.30 2.24 1.24
CA MET A 172 -8.28 2.41 0.20
C MET A 172 -8.16 1.15 -0.65
N GLY A 173 -7.60 1.29 -1.83
CA GLY A 173 -7.45 0.25 -2.84
C GLY A 173 -7.81 0.79 -4.22
N ARG A 174 -6.78 1.34 -4.92
CA ARG A 174 -6.99 2.05 -6.20
C ARG A 174 -7.35 1.11 -7.34
N HIS A 175 -6.56 0.07 -7.49
CA HIS A 175 -6.66 -0.88 -8.61
C HIS A 175 -6.93 -2.30 -8.15
N VAL A 176 -6.86 -2.52 -6.84
CA VAL A 176 -7.00 -3.84 -6.20
C VAL A 176 -7.83 -3.73 -4.92
N GLY A 177 -8.60 -4.76 -4.64
CA GLY A 177 -9.54 -4.79 -3.52
C GLY A 177 -9.05 -5.55 -2.28
N TRP A 178 -7.75 -5.77 -2.10
CA TRP A 178 -7.23 -6.57 -1.01
C TRP A 178 -7.63 -6.09 0.39
N ILE A 179 -7.57 -4.77 0.63
CA ILE A 179 -7.96 -4.21 1.94
C ILE A 179 -9.46 -4.42 2.16
N ALA A 180 -10.29 -4.13 1.14
CA ALA A 180 -11.74 -4.29 1.22
C ALA A 180 -12.11 -5.76 1.48
N LEU A 181 -11.47 -6.70 0.79
CA LEU A 181 -11.72 -8.14 0.95
C LEU A 181 -11.37 -8.60 2.37
N HIS A 182 -10.15 -8.31 2.84
CA HIS A 182 -9.68 -8.79 4.13
C HIS A 182 -10.40 -8.11 5.31
N ALA A 183 -10.57 -6.78 5.27
CA ALA A 183 -11.27 -6.06 6.32
C ALA A 183 -12.78 -6.38 6.32
N GLY A 184 -13.39 -6.54 5.15
CA GLY A 184 -14.78 -6.93 5.01
C GLY A 184 -15.05 -8.33 5.54
N LEU A 185 -14.20 -9.31 5.22
CA LEU A 185 -14.29 -10.67 5.78
C LEU A 185 -14.09 -10.67 7.30
N ALA A 186 -13.04 -9.99 7.78
CA ALA A 186 -12.70 -9.95 9.20
C ALA A 186 -13.81 -9.32 10.05
N SER A 187 -14.47 -8.28 9.54
CA SER A 187 -15.58 -7.60 10.22
C SER A 187 -16.95 -8.22 9.94
N GLY A 188 -17.05 -9.26 9.09
CA GLY A 188 -18.31 -9.87 8.69
C GLY A 188 -19.23 -8.92 7.92
N ALA A 189 -18.69 -8.19 6.94
CA ALA A 189 -19.47 -7.35 6.04
C ALA A 189 -20.46 -8.18 5.21
N HIS A 190 -21.62 -7.59 4.91
CA HIS A 190 -22.71 -8.26 4.18
C HIS A 190 -22.61 -8.06 2.67
N ALA A 191 -21.72 -7.20 2.21
CA ALA A 191 -21.27 -7.07 0.82
C ALA A 191 -19.84 -6.50 0.79
N ILE A 192 -19.01 -6.99 -0.13
CA ILE A 192 -17.63 -6.52 -0.34
C ILE A 192 -17.46 -6.21 -1.83
N LEU A 193 -17.25 -4.92 -2.13
CA LEU A 193 -17.18 -4.39 -3.49
C LEU A 193 -15.74 -4.03 -3.82
N ILE A 194 -15.17 -4.69 -4.83
CA ILE A 194 -13.78 -4.55 -5.24
C ILE A 194 -13.64 -4.28 -6.73
N PRO A 195 -12.57 -3.61 -7.19
CA PRO A 195 -12.38 -3.28 -8.61
C PRO A 195 -12.38 -4.50 -9.54
N GLU A 196 -11.88 -5.63 -9.05
CA GLU A 196 -11.72 -6.87 -9.84
C GLU A 196 -13.04 -7.58 -10.15
N VAL A 197 -14.13 -7.24 -9.45
CA VAL A 197 -15.42 -7.92 -9.59
C VAL A 197 -16.53 -6.94 -9.91
N SER A 198 -17.08 -7.08 -11.10
CA SER A 198 -18.22 -6.28 -11.55
C SER A 198 -19.49 -6.67 -10.81
N VAL A 199 -20.13 -5.71 -10.13
CA VAL A 199 -21.38 -5.88 -9.38
C VAL A 199 -22.38 -4.81 -9.81
N THR A 200 -23.66 -5.20 -9.94
CA THR A 200 -24.77 -4.28 -10.26
C THR A 200 -25.42 -3.73 -9.01
N LEU A 201 -26.12 -2.60 -9.12
CA LEU A 201 -26.93 -2.06 -8.02
C LEU A 201 -27.99 -3.06 -7.55
N ALA A 202 -28.60 -3.83 -8.47
CA ALA A 202 -29.59 -4.84 -8.13
C ALA A 202 -29.03 -5.93 -7.22
N GLN A 203 -27.80 -6.40 -7.48
CA GLN A 203 -27.12 -7.38 -6.61
C GLN A 203 -26.82 -6.81 -5.22
N ILE A 204 -26.34 -5.57 -5.15
CA ILE A 204 -26.08 -4.89 -3.87
C ILE A 204 -27.39 -4.75 -3.10
N THR A 205 -28.46 -4.33 -3.77
CA THR A 205 -29.82 -4.19 -3.20
C THR A 205 -30.29 -5.51 -2.61
N GLU A 206 -30.16 -6.61 -3.34
CA GLU A 206 -30.53 -7.95 -2.88
C GLU A 206 -29.81 -8.32 -1.59
N TRP A 207 -28.48 -8.18 -1.52
CA TRP A 207 -27.70 -8.51 -0.32
C TRP A 207 -28.09 -7.66 0.90
N VAL A 208 -28.33 -6.37 0.67
CA VAL A 208 -28.77 -5.43 1.72
C VAL A 208 -30.14 -5.83 2.26
N LEU A 209 -31.11 -6.13 1.39
CA LEU A 209 -32.47 -6.55 1.79
C LEU A 209 -32.47 -7.92 2.47
N LEU A 210 -31.69 -8.89 2.01
CA LEU A 210 -31.54 -10.18 2.66
C LEU A 210 -31.00 -10.05 4.09
N THR A 211 -30.00 -9.19 4.29
CA THR A 211 -29.44 -8.88 5.62
C THR A 211 -30.50 -8.29 6.54
N GLN A 212 -31.26 -7.30 6.05
CA GLN A 212 -32.33 -6.68 6.82
C GLN A 212 -33.42 -7.67 7.18
N ALA A 213 -33.83 -8.55 6.25
CA ALA A 213 -34.83 -9.58 6.48
C ALA A 213 -34.43 -10.57 7.58
N ARG A 214 -33.11 -10.74 7.82
CA ARG A 214 -32.54 -11.53 8.91
C ARG A 214 -32.45 -10.75 10.24
N GLY A 215 -32.95 -9.51 10.29
CA GLY A 215 -32.94 -8.65 11.47
C GLY A 215 -31.59 -8.02 11.80
N ARG A 216 -30.69 -7.89 10.81
CA ARG A 216 -29.37 -7.28 11.00
C ARG A 216 -29.27 -5.98 10.21
N ALA A 217 -28.47 -5.06 10.71
CA ALA A 217 -28.17 -3.82 10.00
C ALA A 217 -27.07 -4.06 8.94
N PRO A 218 -27.31 -3.75 7.65
CA PRO A 218 -26.33 -4.07 6.60
C PRO A 218 -25.07 -3.22 6.68
N VAL A 219 -23.91 -3.85 6.43
CA VAL A 219 -22.61 -3.20 6.25
C VAL A 219 -22.05 -3.59 4.90
N VAL A 220 -21.79 -2.60 4.06
CA VAL A 220 -21.17 -2.73 2.74
C VAL A 220 -19.77 -2.15 2.80
N VAL A 221 -18.75 -2.94 2.48
CA VAL A 221 -17.37 -2.46 2.38
C VAL A 221 -17.02 -2.28 0.91
N VAL A 222 -16.51 -1.11 0.54
CA VAL A 222 -16.20 -0.77 -0.85
C VAL A 222 -14.78 -0.22 -0.98
N SER A 223 -14.02 -0.74 -1.94
CA SER A 223 -12.72 -0.19 -2.32
C SER A 223 -12.90 1.12 -3.11
N GLU A 224 -12.04 2.13 -2.84
CA GLU A 224 -12.13 3.45 -3.50
C GLU A 224 -12.05 3.39 -5.04
N GLY A 225 -11.51 2.33 -5.60
CA GLY A 225 -11.41 2.10 -7.04
C GLY A 225 -12.54 1.26 -7.65
N PHE A 226 -13.56 0.90 -6.87
CA PHE A 226 -14.71 0.14 -7.35
C PHE A 226 -15.50 0.92 -8.42
N GLN A 227 -15.96 0.20 -9.46
CA GLN A 227 -16.85 0.72 -10.50
C GLN A 227 -18.15 -0.06 -10.51
N LEU A 228 -19.28 0.65 -10.53
CA LEU A 228 -20.59 0.04 -10.58
C LEU A 228 -20.89 -0.46 -12.01
N LYS A 229 -21.45 -1.66 -12.14
CA LYS A 229 -21.93 -2.16 -13.42
C LYS A 229 -23.35 -1.65 -13.67
N ASN A 230 -23.55 -0.90 -14.76
CA ASN A 230 -24.86 -0.39 -15.14
C ASN A 230 -25.73 -1.47 -15.85
N ASP A 231 -27.00 -1.14 -16.15
CA ASP A 231 -27.95 -2.06 -16.79
C ASP A 231 -27.55 -2.46 -18.23
N LYS A 232 -26.66 -1.70 -18.87
CA LYS A 232 -26.10 -2.02 -20.19
C LYS A 232 -24.90 -2.96 -20.09
N GLY A 233 -24.44 -3.28 -18.88
CA GLY A 233 -23.27 -4.11 -18.63
C GLY A 233 -21.94 -3.37 -18.64
N GLU A 234 -21.95 -2.04 -18.73
CA GLU A 234 -20.77 -1.19 -18.74
C GLU A 234 -20.36 -0.83 -17.30
N LEU A 235 -19.06 -0.61 -17.07
CA LEU A 235 -18.54 -0.14 -15.80
C LEU A 235 -18.65 1.39 -15.74
N GLU A 236 -19.17 1.89 -14.65
CA GLU A 236 -19.43 3.30 -14.40
C GLU A 236 -18.71 3.77 -13.13
N ASP A 237 -17.84 4.76 -13.28
CA ASP A 237 -17.28 5.48 -12.12
C ASP A 237 -18.31 6.52 -11.67
N ILE A 238 -19.15 6.12 -10.72
CA ILE A 238 -20.22 6.99 -10.18
C ILE A 238 -19.67 8.11 -9.27
N ALA A 239 -18.35 8.15 -9.02
CA ALA A 239 -17.67 9.16 -8.22
C ALA A 239 -16.74 10.09 -9.06
N ALA A 240 -16.81 10.04 -10.40
CA ALA A 240 -15.85 10.64 -11.34
C ALA A 240 -15.70 12.17 -11.29
N GLU A 241 -16.58 12.92 -10.62
CA GLU A 241 -16.60 14.40 -10.65
C GLU A 241 -15.49 15.09 -9.81
N ARG A 242 -14.50 14.36 -9.29
CA ARG A 242 -13.52 14.91 -8.33
C ARG A 242 -12.25 15.52 -8.94
N GLY A 243 -12.14 15.58 -10.25
CA GLY A 243 -10.98 16.14 -10.95
C GLY A 243 -9.72 15.29 -10.84
N LEU A 244 -8.58 15.88 -11.19
CA LEU A 244 -7.28 15.19 -11.20
C LEU A 244 -6.46 15.53 -9.93
N ASP A 245 -5.60 14.60 -9.51
CA ASP A 245 -4.58 14.85 -8.50
C ASP A 245 -3.37 15.62 -9.08
N ALA A 246 -2.42 15.99 -8.24
CA ALA A 246 -1.21 16.72 -8.67
C ALA A 246 -0.34 15.95 -9.68
N THR A 247 -0.62 14.67 -9.91
CA THR A 247 0.08 13.83 -10.90
C THR A 247 -0.71 13.60 -12.17
N GLY A 248 -1.87 14.28 -12.33
CA GLY A 248 -2.74 14.17 -13.50
C GLY A 248 -3.61 12.90 -13.52
N ARG A 249 -3.73 12.18 -12.41
CA ARG A 249 -4.59 11.00 -12.28
C ARG A 249 -5.93 11.37 -11.65
N PRO A 250 -7.03 10.68 -11.99
CA PRO A 250 -8.31 10.89 -11.33
C PRO A 250 -8.16 10.82 -9.80
N ARG A 251 -8.69 11.80 -9.09
CA ARG A 251 -8.78 11.72 -7.64
C ARG A 251 -9.76 10.62 -7.27
N LEU A 252 -9.32 9.66 -6.47
CA LEU A 252 -10.15 8.59 -5.95
C LEU A 252 -10.82 8.99 -4.63
N GLY A 253 -11.78 8.18 -4.24
CA GLY A 253 -12.55 8.36 -3.03
C GLY A 253 -13.94 8.97 -3.33
N GLY A 254 -14.90 8.72 -2.42
CA GLY A 254 -16.28 9.14 -2.51
C GLY A 254 -17.19 8.17 -3.24
N ILE A 255 -16.70 6.99 -3.58
CA ILE A 255 -17.55 5.92 -4.08
C ILE A 255 -18.58 5.52 -3.02
N GLY A 256 -18.22 5.53 -1.73
CA GLY A 256 -19.15 5.29 -0.63
C GLY A 256 -20.26 6.34 -0.55
N GLU A 257 -19.90 7.62 -0.67
CA GLU A 257 -20.85 8.74 -0.70
C GLU A 257 -21.77 8.69 -1.93
N ALA A 258 -21.27 8.22 -3.07
CA ALA A 258 -22.07 8.06 -4.29
C ALA A 258 -22.99 6.83 -4.23
N LEU A 259 -22.55 5.72 -3.63
CA LEU A 259 -23.34 4.50 -3.47
C LEU A 259 -24.46 4.63 -2.44
N ALA A 260 -24.24 5.32 -1.32
CA ALA A 260 -25.19 5.38 -0.23
C ALA A 260 -26.59 5.85 -0.67
N PRO A 261 -26.76 6.96 -1.41
CA PRO A 261 -28.09 7.38 -1.87
C PRO A 261 -28.71 6.43 -2.93
N LEU A 262 -27.89 5.68 -3.67
CA LEU A 262 -28.39 4.67 -4.61
C LEU A 262 -29.00 3.48 -3.86
N ILE A 263 -28.30 2.98 -2.84
CA ILE A 263 -28.76 1.90 -1.97
C ILE A 263 -30.02 2.34 -1.20
N GLU A 264 -30.03 3.54 -0.63
CA GLU A 264 -31.20 4.07 0.08
C GLU A 264 -32.44 4.12 -0.82
N ARG A 265 -32.33 4.64 -2.06
CA ARG A 265 -33.43 4.70 -3.02
C ARG A 265 -33.93 3.32 -3.44
N SER A 266 -33.02 2.34 -3.60
CA SER A 266 -33.41 1.00 -4.07
C SER A 266 -33.96 0.09 -2.98
N THR A 267 -33.62 0.34 -1.71
CA THR A 267 -34.00 -0.51 -0.57
C THR A 267 -35.01 0.14 0.37
N GLY A 268 -35.10 1.48 0.38
CA GLY A 268 -35.86 2.23 1.40
C GLY A 268 -35.21 2.27 2.78
N ILE A 269 -33.99 1.72 2.93
CA ILE A 269 -33.26 1.71 4.19
C ILE A 269 -32.36 2.94 4.27
N GLU A 270 -32.46 3.72 5.34
CA GLU A 270 -31.59 4.86 5.58
C GLU A 270 -30.12 4.40 5.49
N THR A 271 -29.35 5.00 4.57
CA THR A 271 -27.98 4.59 4.28
C THR A 271 -26.99 5.72 4.52
N ARG A 272 -25.90 5.44 5.20
CA ARG A 272 -24.82 6.39 5.47
C ARG A 272 -23.50 5.86 4.93
N ALA A 273 -22.62 6.78 4.56
CA ALA A 273 -21.25 6.44 4.15
C ALA A 273 -20.23 6.89 5.19
N ALA A 274 -19.12 6.17 5.25
CA ALA A 274 -17.94 6.55 6.01
C ALA A 274 -16.70 6.25 5.17
N THR A 275 -15.92 7.29 4.86
CA THR A 275 -14.66 7.14 4.10
C THR A 275 -13.48 7.11 5.08
N LEU A 276 -12.75 5.99 5.16
CA LEU A 276 -11.62 5.85 6.08
C LEU A 276 -10.36 6.58 5.58
N GLY A 277 -10.15 6.63 4.27
CA GLY A 277 -9.06 7.39 3.65
C GLY A 277 -7.70 7.13 4.29
N HIS A 278 -6.97 8.21 4.57
CA HIS A 278 -5.59 8.17 5.08
C HIS A 278 -5.44 7.65 6.53
N LEU A 279 -6.52 7.40 7.27
CA LEU A 279 -6.43 6.68 8.56
C LEU A 279 -5.71 5.34 8.40
N GLN A 280 -5.90 4.67 7.26
CA GLN A 280 -5.29 3.39 6.93
C GLN A 280 -3.77 3.45 6.68
N ARG A 281 -3.21 4.65 6.49
CA ARG A 281 -1.77 4.86 6.25
C ARG A 281 -1.00 5.22 7.51
N GLY A 282 -1.70 5.62 8.56
CA GLY A 282 -1.09 6.13 9.79
C GLY A 282 -0.99 5.09 10.91
N GLY A 283 -0.50 5.57 12.04
CA GLY A 283 -0.49 4.80 13.28
C GLY A 283 0.69 3.86 13.45
N VAL A 284 0.60 3.09 14.52
CA VAL A 284 1.64 2.14 14.95
C VAL A 284 1.50 0.85 14.14
N PRO A 285 2.57 0.32 13.54
CA PRO A 285 2.48 -0.95 12.80
C PRO A 285 2.10 -2.12 13.71
N THR A 286 1.28 -3.04 13.20
CA THR A 286 0.95 -4.30 13.88
C THR A 286 2.21 -5.12 14.16
N ALA A 287 2.11 -6.12 15.03
CA ALA A 287 3.21 -7.04 15.29
C ALA A 287 3.66 -7.76 14.00
N TYR A 288 2.71 -8.14 13.15
CA TYR A 288 3.01 -8.80 11.87
C TYR A 288 3.85 -7.89 10.96
N ASP A 289 3.41 -6.66 10.74
CA ASP A 289 4.13 -5.71 9.89
C ASP A 289 5.51 -5.33 10.45
N ARG A 290 5.65 -5.20 11.78
CA ARG A 290 6.97 -4.97 12.40
C ARG A 290 7.95 -6.11 12.15
N VAL A 291 7.49 -7.35 12.26
CA VAL A 291 8.32 -8.55 12.04
C VAL A 291 8.68 -8.66 10.56
N LEU A 292 7.70 -8.58 9.66
CA LEU A 292 7.91 -8.66 8.21
C LEU A 292 8.85 -7.56 7.72
N ALA A 293 8.59 -6.31 8.10
CA ALA A 293 9.43 -5.16 7.75
C ALA A 293 10.87 -5.31 8.27
N THR A 294 11.05 -5.79 9.51
CA THR A 294 12.40 -6.06 10.06
C THR A 294 13.12 -7.15 9.25
N ARG A 295 12.43 -8.24 8.91
CA ARG A 295 12.97 -9.32 8.08
C ARG A 295 13.35 -8.84 6.67
N PHE A 296 12.51 -8.00 6.06
CA PHE A 296 12.84 -7.38 4.78
C PHE A 296 14.08 -6.48 4.88
N GLY A 297 14.20 -5.68 5.94
CA GLY A 297 15.41 -4.87 6.19
C GLY A 297 16.67 -5.72 6.32
N HIS A 298 16.59 -6.84 7.05
CA HIS A 298 17.70 -7.79 7.18
C HIS A 298 18.08 -8.42 5.84
N ALA A 299 17.10 -8.86 5.05
CA ALA A 299 17.35 -9.49 3.76
C ALA A 299 17.84 -8.48 2.71
N ALA A 300 17.38 -7.21 2.79
CA ALA A 300 17.84 -6.17 1.88
C ALA A 300 19.33 -5.88 2.04
N ILE A 301 19.83 -5.77 3.27
CA ILE A 301 21.28 -5.58 3.48
C ILE A 301 22.05 -6.82 3.08
N ASP A 302 21.54 -8.04 3.32
CA ASP A 302 22.20 -9.26 2.84
C ASP A 302 22.30 -9.28 1.31
N ALA A 303 21.24 -8.86 0.61
CA ALA A 303 21.21 -8.76 -0.84
C ALA A 303 22.22 -7.72 -1.37
N VAL A 304 22.35 -6.58 -0.68
CA VAL A 304 23.38 -5.56 -0.98
C VAL A 304 24.79 -6.16 -0.85
N MET A 305 25.08 -6.82 0.27
CA MET A 305 26.40 -7.42 0.53
C MET A 305 26.73 -8.56 -0.45
N GLN A 306 25.69 -9.25 -0.96
CA GLN A 306 25.80 -10.26 -2.02
C GLN A 306 25.79 -9.65 -3.43
N ARG A 307 25.72 -8.31 -3.55
CA ARG A 307 25.65 -7.59 -4.83
C ARG A 307 24.50 -8.05 -5.73
N LYS A 308 23.36 -8.41 -5.14
CA LYS A 308 22.14 -8.79 -5.86
C LYS A 308 21.39 -7.55 -6.40
N TRP A 309 22.08 -6.77 -7.22
CA TRP A 309 21.54 -5.55 -7.81
C TRP A 309 20.36 -5.86 -8.75
N GLY A 310 19.37 -4.99 -8.79
CA GLY A 310 18.16 -5.18 -9.58
C GLY A 310 17.15 -6.17 -8.96
N GLN A 311 17.46 -6.72 -7.77
CA GLN A 311 16.56 -7.61 -7.05
C GLN A 311 15.76 -6.87 -5.98
N MET A 312 14.58 -7.39 -5.68
CA MET A 312 13.72 -7.00 -4.57
C MET A 312 13.64 -8.15 -3.58
N VAL A 313 13.65 -7.84 -2.29
CA VAL A 313 13.31 -8.83 -1.26
C VAL A 313 11.81 -9.14 -1.30
N ALA A 314 11.42 -10.38 -1.06
CA ALA A 314 10.03 -10.82 -1.17
C ALA A 314 9.72 -11.89 -0.12
N LEU A 315 8.47 -11.95 0.33
CA LEU A 315 7.96 -13.04 1.16
C LEU A 315 7.44 -14.16 0.25
N SER A 316 7.92 -15.38 0.46
CA SER A 316 7.41 -16.60 -0.19
C SER A 316 7.15 -17.65 0.89
N GLY A 317 5.88 -17.88 1.20
CA GLY A 317 5.48 -18.69 2.36
C GLY A 317 5.99 -18.10 3.66
N ILE A 318 6.97 -18.74 4.28
CA ILE A 318 7.59 -18.25 5.54
C ILE A 318 8.99 -17.65 5.31
N ASP A 319 9.53 -17.75 4.11
CA ASP A 319 10.91 -17.37 3.80
C ASP A 319 10.97 -15.99 3.14
N ILE A 320 12.08 -15.28 3.36
CA ILE A 320 12.40 -14.08 2.59
C ILE A 320 13.38 -14.48 1.49
N VAL A 321 12.95 -14.27 0.27
CA VAL A 321 13.69 -14.55 -0.96
C VAL A 321 14.03 -13.25 -1.69
N THR A 322 14.75 -13.34 -2.82
CA THR A 322 14.95 -12.21 -3.73
C THR A 322 14.35 -12.53 -5.10
N VAL A 323 13.69 -11.57 -5.70
CA VAL A 323 13.08 -11.66 -7.04
C VAL A 323 13.48 -10.45 -7.89
N PRO A 324 13.56 -10.57 -9.23
CA PRO A 324 13.83 -9.42 -10.08
C PRO A 324 12.79 -8.30 -9.91
N MET A 325 13.23 -7.07 -9.64
CA MET A 325 12.31 -5.92 -9.50
C MET A 325 11.49 -5.69 -10.77
N ALA A 326 12.09 -5.86 -11.94
CA ALA A 326 11.43 -5.69 -13.22
C ALA A 326 10.23 -6.65 -13.39
N GLU A 327 10.33 -7.88 -12.89
CA GLU A 327 9.23 -8.85 -12.91
C GLU A 327 8.17 -8.50 -11.88
N ALA A 328 8.57 -8.11 -10.68
CA ALA A 328 7.66 -7.77 -9.58
C ALA A 328 6.80 -6.53 -9.85
N THR A 329 7.27 -5.62 -10.73
CA THR A 329 6.58 -4.37 -11.08
C THR A 329 5.89 -4.42 -12.45
N LYS A 330 5.94 -5.56 -13.15
CA LYS A 330 5.37 -5.70 -14.50
C LYS A 330 3.84 -5.76 -14.48
N GLU A 331 3.29 -6.48 -13.52
CA GLU A 331 1.85 -6.69 -13.39
C GLU A 331 1.41 -6.51 -11.94
N LEU A 332 0.21 -5.97 -11.74
CA LEU A 332 -0.38 -5.84 -10.40
C LEU A 332 -0.86 -7.21 -9.89
N LYS A 333 -0.65 -7.45 -8.61
CA LYS A 333 -1.20 -8.59 -7.91
C LYS A 333 -2.65 -8.30 -7.50
N THR A 334 -3.59 -8.70 -8.34
CA THR A 334 -5.02 -8.52 -8.14
C THR A 334 -5.62 -9.60 -7.22
N VAL A 335 -6.79 -9.31 -6.65
CA VAL A 335 -7.56 -10.30 -5.87
C VAL A 335 -8.08 -11.40 -6.81
N PRO A 336 -7.72 -12.68 -6.58
CA PRO A 336 -8.25 -13.79 -7.37
C PRO A 336 -9.76 -13.90 -7.19
N ARG A 337 -10.48 -14.07 -8.29
CA ARG A 337 -11.95 -14.26 -8.28
C ARG A 337 -12.40 -15.31 -7.26
N LYS A 338 -11.67 -16.41 -7.14
CA LYS A 338 -11.95 -17.49 -6.19
C LYS A 338 -12.01 -16.98 -4.73
N GLN A 339 -11.10 -16.09 -4.32
CA GLN A 339 -11.11 -15.57 -2.95
C GLN A 339 -12.29 -14.64 -2.68
N TRP A 340 -12.70 -13.87 -3.69
CA TRP A 340 -13.91 -13.07 -3.56
C TRP A 340 -15.16 -13.96 -3.53
N ASP A 341 -15.24 -15.02 -4.34
CA ASP A 341 -16.36 -15.97 -4.34
C ASP A 341 -16.48 -16.69 -2.97
N GLU A 342 -15.34 -17.00 -2.31
CA GLU A 342 -15.34 -17.54 -0.95
C GLU A 342 -15.94 -16.55 0.05
N ALA A 343 -15.66 -15.25 -0.08
CA ALA A 343 -16.26 -14.22 0.75
C ALA A 343 -17.75 -14.02 0.42
N ALA A 344 -18.13 -14.10 -0.84
CA ALA A 344 -19.49 -13.88 -1.30
C ALA A 344 -20.51 -14.90 -0.75
N VAL A 345 -20.07 -16.05 -0.28
CA VAL A 345 -20.93 -17.03 0.43
C VAL A 345 -21.58 -16.41 1.68
N LEU A 346 -20.97 -15.38 2.25
CA LEU A 346 -21.44 -14.70 3.47
C LEU A 346 -22.32 -13.46 3.16
N PHE A 347 -22.53 -13.11 1.90
CA PHE A 347 -23.29 -11.93 1.54
C PHE A 347 -24.82 -12.13 1.71
N GLY A 348 -25.48 -11.09 2.17
CA GLY A 348 -26.92 -11.06 2.43
C GLY A 348 -27.33 -11.55 3.82
#